data_8220bb2fbd9a23784b93741035785395
#
_entry.id   8220bb2fbd9a23784b93741035785395
#
_cell.length_a   1.000
_cell.length_b   1.000
_cell.length_c   1.000
_cell.angle_alpha   90.00
_cell.angle_beta   90.00
_cell.angle_gamma   90.00
#
_symmetry.space_group_name_H-M   'P 1'
#
loop_
_entity.id
_entity.type
_entity.pdbx_description
1 polymer ?
#
loop_
_entity_poly.entity_id
_entity_poly.type
_entity_poly.pdbx_seq_one_letter_code
_entity_poly.pdbx_strand_id
1 'polypeptide(L)'
;PLTGGISLFFGSVLSGLLISGLTSIPIETNFSEQGFLKDSSFVTDTSLKKFEVNGIDYDLSIKREKDSNSLNINVVSSNNLESSLKVIPKEDGSFEVLMPDGSKSLYTFKNGTVSKVSDVMEKITPISKNVESVKVDTITLAMILCGGLIVAFMLVDDFFGLRASLRIIFQAAIVLFMILISEEYITNLGNLYGNGDVNLGAIAIPFTIFCVVGLMNAYNMIDGLNGICASFGLVPLIFLTFFGSVKYGLLIPIGAILGFMAYNLGYLGKKRRVFLGDSGSNYIGFTVAFLCITYSQDSQIINPVTALWLVAIPLLDCLGVIVSRVKKGLMPFTPGRDHLHHKLLDKGYSSKNILYIFILISIVLCSVGCLLEFFFPNDDYISLGLFILFAILYYAM
;
A
#
# COMPACT_ATOMS: atom_id res chain seq x y z
N PRO A 1 -23.07 -11.09 -15.09
CA PRO A 1 -22.80 -10.33 -13.86
C PRO A 1 -21.56 -10.82 -13.09
N LEU A 2 -21.25 -12.10 -13.18
CA LEU A 2 -20.20 -12.82 -12.44
C LEU A 2 -18.74 -12.42 -12.76
N THR A 3 -18.51 -11.73 -13.87
CA THR A 3 -17.15 -11.60 -14.43
C THR A 3 -16.33 -10.46 -13.85
N GLY A 4 -16.97 -9.45 -13.22
CA GLY A 4 -16.26 -8.24 -12.79
C GLY A 4 -15.35 -8.42 -11.60
N GLY A 5 -15.81 -9.10 -10.56
CA GLY A 5 -15.02 -9.40 -9.36
C GLY A 5 -13.84 -10.31 -9.66
N ILE A 6 -14.08 -11.35 -10.51
CA ILE A 6 -13.02 -12.23 -11.00
C ILE A 6 -11.98 -11.42 -11.79
N SER A 7 -12.42 -10.55 -12.70
CA SER A 7 -11.52 -9.71 -13.51
C SER A 7 -10.69 -8.78 -12.67
N LEU A 8 -11.27 -8.16 -11.62
CA LEU A 8 -10.55 -7.31 -10.68
C LEU A 8 -9.50 -8.10 -9.90
N PHE A 9 -9.86 -9.26 -9.38
CA PHE A 9 -8.92 -10.08 -8.61
C PHE A 9 -7.75 -10.56 -9.47
N PHE A 10 -8.02 -11.20 -10.61
CA PHE A 10 -6.95 -11.65 -11.51
C PHE A 10 -6.14 -10.50 -12.08
N GLY A 11 -6.75 -9.36 -12.39
CA GLY A 11 -6.04 -8.15 -12.80
C GLY A 11 -5.08 -7.64 -11.72
N SER A 12 -5.50 -7.66 -10.45
CA SER A 12 -4.64 -7.30 -9.32
C SER A 12 -3.46 -8.25 -9.17
N VAL A 13 -3.71 -9.56 -9.20
CA VAL A 13 -2.65 -10.59 -9.09
C VAL A 13 -1.67 -10.48 -10.26
N LEU A 14 -2.18 -10.38 -11.49
CA LEU A 14 -1.34 -10.29 -12.69
C LEU A 14 -0.50 -9.00 -12.69
N SER A 15 -1.09 -7.86 -12.31
CA SER A 15 -0.36 -6.59 -12.18
C SER A 15 0.73 -6.69 -11.11
N GLY A 16 0.45 -7.34 -9.97
CA GLY A 16 1.43 -7.59 -8.92
C GLY A 16 2.61 -8.42 -9.39
N LEU A 17 2.34 -9.52 -10.11
CA LEU A 17 3.38 -10.36 -10.68
C LEU A 17 4.21 -9.63 -11.74
N LEU A 18 3.58 -8.80 -12.59
CA LEU A 18 4.30 -8.00 -13.58
C LEU A 18 5.15 -6.92 -12.93
N ILE A 19 4.65 -6.21 -11.92
CA ILE A 19 5.40 -5.18 -11.20
C ILE A 19 6.57 -5.82 -10.44
N SER A 20 6.36 -6.93 -9.73
CA SER A 20 7.43 -7.65 -9.05
C SER A 20 8.48 -8.19 -10.03
N GLY A 21 8.07 -8.66 -11.21
CA GLY A 21 8.97 -9.08 -12.28
C GLY A 21 9.78 -7.91 -12.87
N LEU A 22 9.19 -6.73 -13.02
CA LEU A 22 9.87 -5.52 -13.51
C LEU A 22 10.84 -4.95 -12.48
N THR A 23 10.57 -5.08 -11.19
CA THR A 23 11.46 -4.62 -10.11
C THR A 23 12.56 -5.61 -9.77
N SER A 24 12.43 -6.86 -10.19
CA SER A 24 13.48 -7.87 -10.15
C SER A 24 14.45 -7.78 -11.33
N ILE A 25 14.26 -6.85 -12.29
CA ILE A 25 15.31 -6.48 -13.23
C ILE A 25 16.39 -5.83 -12.38
N PRO A 26 17.57 -6.46 -12.20
CA PRO A 26 18.66 -5.80 -11.52
C PRO A 26 18.91 -4.54 -12.33
N ILE A 27 18.88 -3.38 -11.69
CA ILE A 27 19.62 -2.24 -12.21
C ILE A 27 21.04 -2.75 -12.17
N GLU A 28 21.49 -3.33 -13.28
CA GLU A 28 22.89 -3.55 -13.52
C GLU A 28 23.55 -2.17 -13.45
N THR A 29 23.97 -1.80 -12.25
CA THR A 29 25.16 -0.98 -12.16
C THR A 29 26.22 -1.91 -12.72
N ASN A 30 26.47 -1.78 -14.04
CA ASN A 30 27.54 -2.46 -14.72
C ASN A 30 28.87 -2.06 -14.09
N PHE A 31 29.18 -2.64 -12.94
CA PHE A 31 30.53 -2.91 -12.55
C PHE A 31 30.91 -4.19 -13.31
N SER A 32 31.15 -4.06 -14.61
CA SER A 32 31.76 -5.15 -15.36
C SER A 32 33.09 -5.48 -14.70
N GLU A 33 33.24 -6.72 -14.26
CA GLU A 33 34.47 -7.27 -13.66
C GLU A 33 35.75 -6.98 -14.53
N GLN A 34 35.58 -6.65 -15.80
CA GLN A 34 36.66 -6.34 -16.71
C GLN A 34 37.21 -4.91 -16.61
N GLY A 35 36.45 -3.96 -16.08
CA GLY A 35 36.85 -2.56 -15.92
C GLY A 35 37.75 -2.31 -14.71
N PHE A 36 37.70 -3.13 -13.67
CA PHE A 36 38.44 -2.90 -12.43
C PHE A 36 39.88 -3.43 -12.45
N LEU A 37 40.21 -4.38 -13.32
CA LEU A 37 41.51 -5.07 -13.35
C LEU A 37 42.28 -4.94 -14.65
N LYS A 38 41.73 -4.42 -15.75
CA LYS A 38 42.39 -4.42 -17.05
C LYS A 38 42.82 -3.08 -17.61
N ASP A 39 42.33 -1.96 -17.10
CA ASP A 39 42.73 -0.65 -17.60
C ASP A 39 43.40 0.17 -16.49
N SER A 40 44.74 0.11 -16.48
CA SER A 40 45.61 0.90 -15.61
C SER A 40 45.54 2.42 -15.88
N SER A 41 44.74 2.86 -16.84
CA SER A 41 44.57 4.25 -17.23
C SER A 41 43.39 4.96 -16.54
N PHE A 42 42.54 4.27 -15.75
CA PHE A 42 41.28 4.83 -15.19
C PHE A 42 41.39 5.42 -13.79
N VAL A 43 42.55 5.47 -13.16
CA VAL A 43 42.72 6.05 -11.82
C VAL A 43 43.78 7.15 -11.85
N THR A 44 43.49 8.19 -12.59
CA THR A 44 44.06 9.51 -12.38
C THR A 44 42.89 10.42 -12.02
N ASP A 45 42.81 10.69 -10.73
CA ASP A 45 41.92 11.65 -10.05
C ASP A 45 40.69 11.08 -9.34
N THR A 46 40.56 11.56 -8.12
CA THR A 46 39.49 11.40 -7.12
C THR A 46 38.09 11.24 -7.71
N SER A 47 37.62 10.01 -7.80
CA SER A 47 36.20 9.79 -8.11
C SER A 47 35.40 9.86 -6.79
N LEU A 48 34.75 10.99 -6.53
CA LEU A 48 33.74 11.13 -5.49
C LEU A 48 32.45 10.42 -5.96
N LYS A 49 32.05 9.38 -5.23
CA LYS A 49 30.71 8.80 -5.39
C LYS A 49 29.91 9.01 -4.10
N LYS A 50 28.70 9.52 -4.25
CA LYS A 50 27.74 9.67 -3.17
C LYS A 50 26.77 8.49 -3.18
N PHE A 51 26.46 7.95 -2.00
CA PHE A 51 25.45 6.91 -1.83
C PHE A 51 24.78 7.08 -0.48
N GLU A 52 23.54 6.69 -0.39
CA GLU A 52 22.71 6.78 0.81
C GLU A 52 22.44 5.37 1.35
N VAL A 53 22.61 5.20 2.66
CA VAL A 53 22.27 3.95 3.36
C VAL A 53 21.48 4.31 4.63
N ASN A 54 20.27 3.83 4.74
CA ASN A 54 19.38 4.07 5.90
C ASN A 54 19.18 5.56 6.24
N GLY A 55 19.03 6.42 5.22
CA GLY A 55 18.83 7.87 5.42
C GLY A 55 20.07 8.64 5.80
N ILE A 56 21.26 8.04 5.71
CA ILE A 56 22.55 8.66 5.95
C ILE A 56 23.32 8.73 4.63
N ASP A 57 23.71 9.96 4.25
CA ASP A 57 24.55 10.18 3.06
C ASP A 57 26.02 9.87 3.36
N TYR A 58 26.64 9.16 2.44
CA TYR A 58 28.06 8.81 2.50
C TYR A 58 28.79 9.32 1.27
N ASP A 59 29.92 9.98 1.49
CA ASP A 59 30.84 10.39 0.44
C ASP A 59 32.02 9.39 0.40
N LEU A 60 32.18 8.71 -0.74
CA LEU A 60 33.25 7.77 -0.98
C LEU A 60 34.30 8.41 -1.87
N SER A 61 35.55 8.52 -1.40
CA SER A 61 36.68 8.93 -2.19
C SER A 61 37.72 7.81 -2.29
N ILE A 62 38.15 7.50 -3.52
CA ILE A 62 39.18 6.48 -3.78
C ILE A 62 40.41 7.17 -4.33
N LYS A 63 41.54 7.00 -3.69
CA LYS A 63 42.81 7.60 -4.10
C LYS A 63 43.89 6.52 -4.22
N ARG A 64 44.57 6.45 -5.38
CA ARG A 64 45.69 5.53 -5.58
C ARG A 64 46.99 6.19 -5.07
N GLU A 65 47.79 5.45 -4.35
CA GLU A 65 49.09 5.92 -3.86
C GLU A 65 50.15 5.73 -4.98
N LYS A 66 50.89 6.81 -5.32
CA LYS A 66 51.75 6.84 -6.51
C LYS A 66 52.92 5.85 -6.44
N ASP A 67 53.39 5.47 -5.26
CA ASP A 67 54.59 4.65 -5.06
C ASP A 67 54.28 3.21 -4.60
N SER A 68 53.06 2.89 -4.35
CA SER A 68 52.59 1.56 -3.98
C SER A 68 51.32 1.22 -4.74
N ASN A 69 51.15 -0.05 -5.14
CA ASN A 69 49.95 -0.49 -5.84
C ASN A 69 48.71 -0.51 -4.92
N SER A 70 48.70 0.31 -3.86
CA SER A 70 47.67 0.38 -2.85
C SER A 70 46.62 1.45 -3.16
N LEU A 71 45.39 1.16 -2.76
CA LEU A 71 44.21 2.05 -2.86
C LEU A 71 43.80 2.50 -1.48
N ASN A 72 43.75 3.81 -1.27
CA ASN A 72 43.17 4.41 -0.07
C ASN A 72 41.69 4.75 -0.37
N ILE A 73 40.80 4.16 0.41
CA ILE A 73 39.34 4.38 0.32
C ILE A 73 38.93 5.15 1.57
N ASN A 74 38.48 6.37 1.39
CA ASN A 74 37.94 7.19 2.48
C ASN A 74 36.43 7.25 2.34
N VAL A 75 35.74 6.98 3.43
CA VAL A 75 34.29 7.07 3.55
C VAL A 75 33.95 8.12 4.61
N VAL A 76 33.25 9.15 4.22
CA VAL A 76 32.80 10.22 5.11
C VAL A 76 31.26 10.18 5.16
N SER A 77 30.71 10.06 6.34
CA SER A 77 29.25 10.11 6.54
C SER A 77 28.81 11.55 6.82
N SER A 78 27.56 11.88 6.50
CA SER A 78 26.95 13.17 6.82
C SER A 78 26.97 13.52 8.31
N ASN A 79 27.23 12.53 9.18
CA ASN A 79 27.40 12.69 10.62
C ASN A 79 28.87 12.94 11.04
N ASN A 80 29.75 13.30 10.12
CA ASN A 80 31.21 13.55 10.33
C ASN A 80 31.99 12.33 10.88
N LEU A 81 31.54 11.12 10.63
CA LEU A 81 32.33 9.92 10.88
C LEU A 81 33.20 9.65 9.64
N GLU A 82 34.50 9.83 9.79
CA GLU A 82 35.50 9.47 8.76
C GLU A 82 36.08 8.10 9.05
N SER A 83 36.08 7.24 8.02
CA SER A 83 36.78 5.94 8.06
C SER A 83 37.64 5.82 6.82
N SER A 84 38.93 5.50 7.01
CA SER A 84 39.87 5.28 5.92
C SER A 84 40.30 3.81 5.91
N LEU A 85 40.23 3.20 4.73
CA LEU A 85 40.65 1.83 4.48
C LEU A 85 41.79 1.84 3.47
N LYS A 86 42.84 1.07 3.72
CA LYS A 86 43.94 0.88 2.74
C LYS A 86 43.85 -0.54 2.20
N VAL A 87 43.71 -0.67 0.87
CA VAL A 87 43.60 -1.95 0.17
C VAL A 87 44.92 -2.17 -0.59
N ILE A 88 45.59 -3.26 -0.31
CA ILE A 88 46.87 -3.66 -0.90
C ILE A 88 46.67 -4.94 -1.71
N PRO A 89 46.69 -4.89 -3.04
CA PRO A 89 46.61 -6.08 -3.87
C PRO A 89 47.89 -6.90 -3.77
N LYS A 90 47.77 -8.24 -3.80
CA LYS A 90 48.86 -9.21 -3.81
C LYS A 90 48.94 -9.90 -5.17
N GLU A 91 50.12 -10.45 -5.48
CA GLU A 91 50.42 -11.11 -6.76
C GLU A 91 49.59 -12.38 -7.02
N ASP A 92 49.07 -12.99 -5.97
CA ASP A 92 48.23 -14.19 -6.04
C ASP A 92 46.71 -13.90 -6.32
N GLY A 93 46.35 -12.63 -6.58
CA GLY A 93 44.98 -12.20 -6.82
C GLY A 93 44.16 -12.00 -5.53
N SER A 94 44.81 -12.15 -4.35
CA SER A 94 44.22 -11.74 -3.07
C SER A 94 44.53 -10.27 -2.78
N PHE A 95 43.79 -9.66 -1.84
CA PHE A 95 44.05 -8.29 -1.37
C PHE A 95 43.97 -8.22 0.15
N GLU A 96 44.85 -7.46 0.73
CA GLU A 96 44.93 -7.17 2.15
C GLU A 96 44.26 -5.82 2.44
N VAL A 97 43.30 -5.81 3.34
CA VAL A 97 42.60 -4.60 3.80
C VAL A 97 43.13 -4.24 5.16
N LEU A 98 43.69 -3.02 5.26
CA LEU A 98 44.13 -2.42 6.53
C LEU A 98 43.00 -1.51 7.04
N MET A 99 42.58 -1.77 8.28
CA MET A 99 41.57 -0.98 8.97
C MET A 99 42.20 0.17 9.76
N PRO A 100 41.47 1.24 10.11
CA PRO A 100 41.99 2.39 10.90
C PRO A 100 42.54 2.00 12.26
N ASP A 101 42.08 0.90 12.84
CA ASP A 101 42.55 0.34 14.13
C ASP A 101 43.85 -0.48 14.00
N GLY A 102 44.43 -0.57 12.80
CA GLY A 102 45.64 -1.34 12.52
C GLY A 102 45.39 -2.83 12.27
N SER A 103 44.15 -3.31 12.36
CA SER A 103 43.82 -4.71 12.03
C SER A 103 43.94 -4.97 10.53
N LYS A 104 44.37 -6.19 10.18
CA LYS A 104 44.58 -6.65 8.80
C LYS A 104 43.68 -7.82 8.50
N SER A 105 43.01 -7.76 7.36
CA SER A 105 42.17 -8.87 6.88
C SER A 105 42.55 -9.22 5.42
N LEU A 106 42.69 -10.51 5.14
CA LEU A 106 43.03 -11.02 3.80
C LEU A 106 41.75 -11.52 3.12
N TYR A 107 41.55 -11.08 1.87
CA TYR A 107 40.39 -11.44 1.05
C TYR A 107 40.86 -12.08 -0.25
N THR A 108 40.17 -13.12 -0.71
CA THR A 108 40.38 -13.75 -2.01
C THR A 108 39.12 -13.63 -2.85
N PHE A 109 39.30 -13.28 -4.11
CA PHE A 109 38.25 -13.21 -5.10
C PHE A 109 38.26 -14.50 -5.92
N LYS A 110 37.24 -15.36 -5.82
CA LYS A 110 37.06 -16.52 -6.69
C LYS A 110 35.63 -16.54 -7.23
N ASN A 111 35.49 -16.61 -8.55
CA ASN A 111 34.21 -16.76 -9.27
C ASN A 111 33.14 -15.72 -8.89
N GLY A 112 33.53 -14.44 -8.77
CA GLY A 112 32.58 -13.38 -8.46
C GLY A 112 32.14 -13.32 -6.97
N THR A 113 32.76 -14.10 -6.08
CA THR A 113 32.47 -14.10 -4.64
C THR A 113 33.70 -13.79 -3.82
N VAL A 114 33.55 -12.90 -2.82
CA VAL A 114 34.55 -12.62 -1.79
C VAL A 114 34.49 -13.76 -0.76
N SER A 115 35.53 -14.60 -0.67
CA SER A 115 35.48 -15.84 0.10
C SER A 115 35.89 -15.75 1.57
N LYS A 116 36.19 -14.56 2.09
CA LYS A 116 36.37 -14.34 3.53
C LYS A 116 36.06 -12.90 3.90
N VAL A 117 34.99 -12.73 4.68
CA VAL A 117 34.64 -11.47 5.32
C VAL A 117 34.92 -11.64 6.80
N SER A 118 35.90 -10.90 7.39
CA SER A 118 36.04 -10.86 8.83
C SER A 118 34.87 -10.08 9.43
N ASP A 119 34.55 -10.34 10.70
CA ASP A 119 33.38 -9.87 11.45
C ASP A 119 33.08 -8.35 11.38
N VAL A 120 34.00 -7.56 10.84
CA VAL A 120 33.80 -6.09 10.65
C VAL A 120 33.03 -5.77 9.36
N MET A 121 33.02 -6.65 8.36
CA MET A 121 32.23 -6.47 7.13
C MET A 121 30.75 -6.88 7.28
N GLU A 122 30.34 -7.50 8.37
CA GLU A 122 28.92 -7.66 8.70
C GLU A 122 28.20 -6.30 8.88
N LYS A 123 28.95 -5.21 9.10
CA LYS A 123 28.37 -3.86 9.21
C LYS A 123 28.38 -3.07 7.89
N ILE A 124 29.12 -3.50 6.90
CA ILE A 124 29.02 -3.00 5.53
C ILE A 124 28.53 -4.20 4.71
N THR A 125 27.21 -4.36 4.64
CA THR A 125 26.63 -5.38 3.78
C THR A 125 27.24 -5.25 2.40
N PRO A 126 27.97 -6.28 1.89
CA PRO A 126 28.29 -6.31 0.48
C PRO A 126 26.95 -6.26 -0.24
N ILE A 127 26.90 -5.51 -1.34
CA ILE A 127 25.85 -5.71 -2.34
C ILE A 127 26.10 -7.13 -2.88
N SER A 128 25.76 -8.15 -2.07
CA SER A 128 25.61 -9.49 -2.59
C SER A 128 24.52 -9.37 -3.64
N LYS A 129 24.69 -10.00 -4.78
CA LYS A 129 23.58 -10.47 -5.59
C LYS A 129 22.70 -11.36 -4.69
N ASN A 130 21.97 -10.75 -3.78
CA ASN A 130 20.74 -11.31 -3.35
C ASN A 130 19.86 -11.14 -4.60
N VAL A 131 19.72 -12.21 -5.35
CA VAL A 131 18.40 -12.54 -5.85
C VAL A 131 17.58 -12.55 -4.55
N GLU A 132 17.09 -11.39 -4.14
CA GLU A 132 16.01 -11.33 -3.16
C GLU A 132 14.95 -12.23 -3.78
N SER A 133 14.86 -13.43 -3.26
CA SER A 133 13.62 -14.19 -3.38
C SER A 133 12.57 -13.15 -3.07
N VAL A 134 11.70 -12.83 -4.03
CA VAL A 134 10.64 -11.83 -3.89
C VAL A 134 9.91 -12.23 -2.62
N LYS A 135 10.31 -11.69 -1.49
CA LYS A 135 9.58 -11.84 -0.24
C LYS A 135 8.34 -11.00 -0.45
N VAL A 136 7.29 -11.67 -0.93
CA VAL A 136 5.95 -11.10 -0.88
C VAL A 136 5.76 -10.75 0.58
N ASP A 137 5.64 -9.46 0.89
CA ASP A 137 5.41 -9.04 2.26
C ASP A 137 4.10 -9.66 2.76
N THR A 138 4.00 -9.88 4.06
CA THR A 138 2.83 -10.52 4.67
C THR A 138 1.55 -9.75 4.39
N ILE A 139 1.62 -8.43 4.24
CA ILE A 139 0.50 -7.54 3.90
C ILE A 139 0.00 -7.84 2.49
N THR A 140 0.89 -7.86 1.49
CA THR A 140 0.54 -8.20 0.10
C THR A 140 0.01 -9.63 0.00
N LEU A 141 0.62 -10.58 0.72
CA LEU A 141 0.16 -11.96 0.77
C LEU A 141 -1.26 -12.06 1.36
N ALA A 142 -1.51 -11.40 2.50
CA ALA A 142 -2.83 -11.35 3.13
C ALA A 142 -3.88 -10.73 2.19
N MET A 143 -3.54 -9.64 1.49
CA MET A 143 -4.41 -8.98 0.53
C MET A 143 -4.79 -9.91 -0.63
N ILE A 144 -3.83 -10.64 -1.19
CA ILE A 144 -4.08 -11.58 -2.31
C ILE A 144 -4.90 -12.77 -1.82
N LEU A 145 -4.50 -13.42 -0.73
CA LEU A 145 -5.19 -14.62 -0.23
C LEU A 145 -6.62 -14.30 0.23
N CYS A 146 -6.77 -13.29 1.10
CA CYS A 146 -8.08 -12.94 1.64
C CYS A 146 -8.99 -12.33 0.56
N GLY A 147 -8.43 -11.49 -0.33
CA GLY A 147 -9.16 -10.96 -1.47
C GLY A 147 -9.64 -12.08 -2.41
N GLY A 148 -8.81 -13.09 -2.68
CA GLY A 148 -9.18 -14.28 -3.44
C GLY A 148 -10.28 -15.10 -2.77
N LEU A 149 -10.20 -15.29 -1.46
CA LEU A 149 -11.24 -15.98 -0.69
C LEU A 149 -12.57 -15.22 -0.71
N ILE A 150 -12.55 -13.89 -0.61
CA ILE A 150 -13.76 -13.05 -0.73
C ILE A 150 -14.40 -13.24 -2.09
N VAL A 151 -13.62 -13.12 -3.16
CA VAL A 151 -14.13 -13.29 -4.53
C VAL A 151 -14.71 -14.69 -4.73
N ALA A 152 -13.99 -15.74 -4.32
CA ALA A 152 -14.43 -17.12 -4.45
C ALA A 152 -15.72 -17.36 -3.67
N PHE A 153 -15.81 -16.86 -2.43
CA PHE A 153 -17.00 -17.03 -1.59
C PHE A 153 -18.21 -16.26 -2.15
N MET A 154 -18.01 -15.03 -2.59
CA MET A 154 -19.09 -14.23 -3.18
C MET A 154 -19.57 -14.78 -4.53
N LEU A 155 -18.71 -15.47 -5.28
CA LEU A 155 -19.14 -16.24 -6.45
C LEU A 155 -20.07 -17.39 -6.06
N VAL A 156 -19.76 -18.11 -4.99
CA VAL A 156 -20.66 -19.16 -4.46
C VAL A 156 -21.99 -18.53 -4.02
N ASP A 157 -21.96 -17.37 -3.39
CA ASP A 157 -23.20 -16.64 -3.03
C ASP A 157 -24.02 -16.26 -4.26
N ASP A 158 -23.39 -15.76 -5.31
CA ASP A 158 -24.07 -15.41 -6.58
C ASP A 158 -24.78 -16.63 -7.23
N PHE A 159 -24.23 -17.84 -7.05
CA PHE A 159 -24.86 -19.08 -7.58
C PHE A 159 -25.95 -19.63 -6.69
N PHE A 160 -25.78 -19.60 -5.38
CA PHE A 160 -26.63 -20.31 -4.42
C PHE A 160 -27.57 -19.41 -3.64
N GLY A 161 -27.36 -18.06 -3.68
CA GLY A 161 -28.20 -17.09 -2.96
C GLY A 161 -28.15 -17.30 -1.45
N LEU A 162 -26.98 -17.18 -0.84
CA LEU A 162 -26.77 -17.45 0.58
C LEU A 162 -27.52 -16.43 1.46
N ARG A 163 -27.88 -16.86 2.66
CA ARG A 163 -28.50 -15.97 3.66
C ARG A 163 -27.50 -14.86 4.06
N ALA A 164 -27.98 -13.63 4.25
CA ALA A 164 -27.16 -12.50 4.63
C ALA A 164 -26.31 -12.77 5.89
N SER A 165 -26.83 -13.52 6.87
CA SER A 165 -26.08 -13.92 8.06
C SER A 165 -24.87 -14.79 7.75
N LEU A 166 -24.98 -15.72 6.80
CA LEU A 166 -23.85 -16.55 6.37
C LEU A 166 -22.78 -15.69 5.68
N ARG A 167 -23.19 -14.74 4.82
CA ARG A 167 -22.26 -13.82 4.18
C ARG A 167 -21.43 -13.04 5.21
N ILE A 168 -22.08 -12.46 6.23
CA ILE A 168 -21.42 -11.71 7.30
C ILE A 168 -20.46 -12.61 8.10
N ILE A 169 -20.85 -13.85 8.43
CA ILE A 169 -19.99 -14.79 9.17
C ILE A 169 -18.73 -15.13 8.35
N PHE A 170 -18.88 -15.40 7.07
CA PHE A 170 -17.72 -15.70 6.21
C PHE A 170 -16.82 -14.48 6.00
N GLN A 171 -17.39 -13.29 5.77
CA GLN A 171 -16.64 -12.04 5.72
C GLN A 171 -15.83 -11.86 7.01
N ALA A 172 -16.47 -12.03 8.18
CA ALA A 172 -15.80 -11.92 9.48
C ALA A 172 -14.68 -12.95 9.66
N ALA A 173 -14.89 -14.20 9.23
CA ALA A 173 -13.87 -15.24 9.28
C ALA A 173 -12.67 -14.93 8.38
N ILE A 174 -12.91 -14.40 7.17
CA ILE A 174 -11.82 -13.99 6.26
C ILE A 174 -11.06 -12.79 6.83
N VAL A 175 -11.74 -11.82 7.43
CA VAL A 175 -11.08 -10.67 8.09
C VAL A 175 -10.27 -11.13 9.30
N LEU A 176 -10.77 -12.04 10.10
CA LEU A 176 -9.98 -12.64 11.19
C LEU A 176 -8.73 -13.36 10.64
N PHE A 177 -8.86 -14.10 9.56
CA PHE A 177 -7.75 -14.76 8.89
C PHE A 177 -6.73 -13.75 8.34
N MET A 178 -7.20 -12.62 7.77
CA MET A 178 -6.35 -11.50 7.38
C MET A 178 -5.52 -10.99 8.57
N ILE A 179 -6.16 -10.72 9.72
CA ILE A 179 -5.50 -10.24 10.94
C ILE A 179 -4.42 -11.25 11.40
N LEU A 180 -4.72 -12.54 11.35
CA LEU A 180 -3.78 -13.59 11.78
C LEU A 180 -2.55 -13.72 10.87
N ILE A 181 -2.68 -13.39 9.57
CA ILE A 181 -1.55 -13.46 8.62
C ILE A 181 -0.74 -12.18 8.63
N SER A 182 -1.42 -11.01 8.61
CA SER A 182 -0.77 -9.71 8.45
C SER A 182 -0.38 -9.06 9.77
N GLU A 183 -0.99 -9.50 10.88
CA GLU A 183 -0.93 -8.86 12.21
C GLU A 183 -1.46 -7.42 12.22
N GLU A 184 -2.16 -7.01 11.12
CA GLU A 184 -2.72 -5.68 10.93
C GLU A 184 -4.15 -5.59 11.46
N TYR A 185 -4.37 -4.73 12.44
CA TYR A 185 -5.71 -4.44 12.97
C TYR A 185 -5.73 -3.08 13.69
N ILE A 186 -6.90 -2.51 13.90
CA ILE A 186 -7.07 -1.20 14.53
C ILE A 186 -6.78 -1.33 16.03
N THR A 187 -5.62 -0.81 16.45
CA THR A 187 -5.17 -0.81 17.85
C THR A 187 -5.56 0.46 18.58
N ASN A 188 -5.53 1.60 17.85
CA ASN A 188 -5.88 2.92 18.38
C ASN A 188 -6.73 3.69 17.36
N LEU A 189 -7.45 4.70 17.83
CA LEU A 189 -8.30 5.58 17.05
C LEU A 189 -7.71 6.98 16.84
N GLY A 190 -6.46 7.21 17.29
CA GLY A 190 -5.83 8.52 17.31
C GLY A 190 -6.24 9.38 18.50
N ASN A 191 -5.83 10.64 18.50
CA ASN A 191 -6.06 11.61 19.55
C ASN A 191 -7.45 12.29 19.42
N LEU A 192 -8.52 11.54 19.72
CA LEU A 192 -9.90 11.99 19.51
C LEU A 192 -10.40 13.06 20.50
N TYR A 193 -9.71 13.25 21.65
CA TYR A 193 -10.16 14.12 22.73
C TYR A 193 -9.10 15.12 23.16
N GLY A 194 -7.95 15.21 22.48
CA GLY A 194 -6.85 16.13 22.83
C GLY A 194 -5.96 15.66 24.00
N ASN A 195 -6.21 14.48 24.57
CA ASN A 195 -5.52 13.95 25.75
C ASN A 195 -4.63 12.73 25.45
N GLY A 196 -4.27 12.52 24.18
CA GLY A 196 -3.52 11.36 23.69
C GLY A 196 -4.40 10.32 22.99
N ASP A 197 -3.78 9.28 22.46
CA ASP A 197 -4.43 8.28 21.62
C ASP A 197 -5.42 7.39 22.39
N VAL A 198 -6.56 7.13 21.77
CA VAL A 198 -7.60 6.24 22.28
C VAL A 198 -7.27 4.81 21.88
N ASN A 199 -6.72 4.02 22.81
CA ASN A 199 -6.37 2.63 22.59
C ASN A 199 -7.57 1.69 22.81
N LEU A 200 -7.78 0.77 21.88
CA LEU A 200 -8.92 -0.17 21.90
C LEU A 200 -8.69 -1.40 22.79
N GLY A 201 -7.44 -1.76 23.10
CA GLY A 201 -7.11 -2.91 23.95
C GLY A 201 -7.79 -4.20 23.47
N ALA A 202 -8.51 -4.89 24.38
CA ALA A 202 -9.14 -6.18 24.11
C ALA A 202 -10.24 -6.15 23.03
N ILE A 203 -10.83 -4.98 22.73
CA ILE A 203 -11.87 -4.85 21.69
C ILE A 203 -11.30 -4.57 20.30
N ALA A 204 -10.00 -4.41 20.15
CA ALA A 204 -9.34 -4.06 18.90
C ALA A 204 -9.70 -5.01 17.73
N ILE A 205 -9.57 -6.31 17.94
CA ILE A 205 -9.87 -7.32 16.90
C ILE A 205 -11.36 -7.36 16.55
N PRO A 206 -12.30 -7.48 17.50
CA PRO A 206 -13.73 -7.40 17.20
C PRO A 206 -14.13 -6.10 16.50
N PHE A 207 -13.56 -4.97 16.90
CA PHE A 207 -13.81 -3.68 16.30
C PHE A 207 -13.30 -3.61 14.86
N THR A 208 -12.11 -4.13 14.61
CA THR A 208 -11.55 -4.24 13.25
C THR A 208 -12.43 -5.07 12.32
N ILE A 209 -12.87 -6.25 12.80
CA ILE A 209 -13.78 -7.10 12.03
C ILE A 209 -15.07 -6.34 11.71
N PHE A 210 -15.66 -5.65 12.69
CA PHE A 210 -16.86 -4.83 12.50
C PHE A 210 -16.64 -3.74 11.44
N CYS A 211 -15.55 -2.99 11.51
CA CYS A 211 -15.24 -1.92 10.56
C CYS A 211 -15.02 -2.46 9.14
N VAL A 212 -14.22 -3.51 8.97
CA VAL A 212 -13.92 -4.06 7.64
C VAL A 212 -15.16 -4.69 7.00
N VAL A 213 -15.89 -5.54 7.74
CA VAL A 213 -17.13 -6.15 7.25
C VAL A 213 -18.18 -5.09 6.97
N GLY A 214 -18.29 -4.08 7.83
CA GLY A 214 -19.19 -2.94 7.63
C GLY A 214 -18.87 -2.19 6.33
N LEU A 215 -17.59 -1.91 6.08
CA LEU A 215 -17.18 -1.21 4.88
C LEU A 215 -17.34 -2.07 3.61
N MET A 216 -17.05 -3.37 3.66
CA MET A 216 -17.33 -4.29 2.54
C MET A 216 -18.82 -4.24 2.13
N ASN A 217 -19.72 -4.29 3.12
CA ASN A 217 -21.16 -4.21 2.86
C ASN A 217 -21.59 -2.81 2.41
N ALA A 218 -20.95 -1.73 2.89
CA ALA A 218 -21.20 -0.37 2.41
C ALA A 218 -20.86 -0.22 0.92
N TYR A 219 -19.72 -0.77 0.48
CA TYR A 219 -19.34 -0.78 -0.92
C TYR A 219 -20.28 -1.64 -1.78
N ASN A 220 -20.75 -2.76 -1.26
CA ASN A 220 -21.76 -3.57 -1.94
C ASN A 220 -23.09 -2.84 -2.10
N MET A 221 -23.53 -2.13 -1.06
CA MET A 221 -24.80 -1.39 -1.09
C MET A 221 -24.79 -0.18 -2.02
N ILE A 222 -23.64 0.47 -2.22
CA ILE A 222 -23.50 1.66 -3.10
C ILE A 222 -23.31 1.28 -4.57
N ASP A 223 -23.08 0.02 -4.91
CA ASP A 223 -22.86 -0.49 -6.28
C ASP A 223 -24.17 -0.55 -7.10
N GLY A 224 -24.85 0.59 -7.22
CA GLY A 224 -26.10 0.70 -7.96
C GLY A 224 -25.98 1.22 -9.40
N LEU A 225 -24.86 1.84 -9.79
CA LEU A 225 -24.63 2.39 -11.12
C LEU A 225 -23.18 2.14 -11.57
N ASN A 226 -23.00 1.96 -12.88
CA ASN A 226 -21.69 1.69 -13.47
C ASN A 226 -20.64 2.73 -13.04
N GLY A 227 -19.51 2.24 -12.52
CA GLY A 227 -18.35 3.03 -12.14
C GLY A 227 -18.42 3.65 -10.73
N ILE A 228 -19.56 3.71 -10.07
CA ILE A 228 -19.68 4.37 -8.76
C ILE A 228 -18.83 3.66 -7.69
N CYS A 229 -19.10 2.39 -7.45
CA CYS A 229 -18.35 1.61 -6.46
C CYS A 229 -16.84 1.58 -6.79
N ALA A 230 -16.48 1.37 -8.04
CA ALA A 230 -15.10 1.39 -8.51
C ALA A 230 -14.43 2.76 -8.29
N SER A 231 -15.15 3.87 -8.48
CA SER A 231 -14.63 5.22 -8.22
C SER A 231 -14.34 5.45 -6.75
N PHE A 232 -15.25 5.00 -5.86
CA PHE A 232 -15.04 5.09 -4.40
C PHE A 232 -13.90 4.19 -3.91
N GLY A 233 -13.52 3.16 -4.66
CA GLY A 233 -12.30 2.42 -4.42
C GLY A 233 -11.07 3.13 -4.96
N LEU A 234 -11.14 3.61 -6.19
CA LEU A 234 -10.00 4.20 -6.90
C LEU A 234 -9.51 5.51 -6.26
N VAL A 235 -10.42 6.43 -5.93
CA VAL A 235 -10.06 7.76 -5.39
C VAL A 235 -9.29 7.64 -4.07
N PRO A 236 -9.76 6.94 -3.02
CA PRO A 236 -9.00 6.73 -1.79
C PRO A 236 -7.62 6.10 -2.03
N LEU A 237 -7.54 5.09 -2.89
CA LEU A 237 -6.27 4.42 -3.18
C LEU A 237 -5.26 5.36 -3.85
N ILE A 238 -5.71 6.23 -4.76
CA ILE A 238 -4.86 7.28 -5.34
C ILE A 238 -4.38 8.25 -4.25
N PHE A 239 -5.28 8.70 -3.35
CA PHE A 239 -4.89 9.59 -2.27
C PHE A 239 -3.87 8.96 -1.31
N LEU A 240 -3.98 7.68 -1.00
CA LEU A 240 -2.99 6.97 -0.21
C LEU A 240 -1.59 6.97 -0.86
N THR A 241 -1.47 7.10 -2.20
CA THR A 241 -0.16 7.20 -2.85
C THR A 241 0.59 8.50 -2.53
N PHE A 242 -0.11 9.55 -2.09
CA PHE A 242 0.52 10.83 -1.75
C PHE A 242 1.18 10.84 -0.37
N PHE A 243 0.85 9.87 0.51
CA PHE A 243 1.31 9.84 1.89
C PHE A 243 2.58 9.03 2.13
N GLY A 244 3.09 8.30 1.18
CA GLY A 244 4.28 7.49 1.44
C GLY A 244 4.98 7.00 0.19
N SER A 245 6.11 6.32 0.37
CA SER A 245 6.70 5.55 -0.71
C SER A 245 5.64 4.60 -1.26
N VAL A 246 5.39 4.68 -2.56
CA VAL A 246 4.41 3.83 -3.23
C VAL A 246 4.80 2.37 -3.00
N LYS A 247 4.20 1.73 -1.99
CA LYS A 247 4.34 0.29 -1.81
C LYS A 247 3.67 -0.38 -3.00
N TYR A 248 4.32 -1.35 -3.62
CA TYR A 248 3.82 -2.02 -4.83
C TYR A 248 2.41 -2.61 -4.65
N GLY A 249 2.07 -3.06 -3.45
CA GLY A 249 0.73 -3.54 -3.11
C GLY A 249 -0.40 -2.54 -3.36
N LEU A 250 -0.12 -1.23 -3.33
CA LEU A 250 -1.11 -0.17 -3.58
C LEU A 250 -1.38 0.03 -5.08
N LEU A 251 -0.37 -0.08 -5.94
CA LEU A 251 -0.53 0.08 -7.40
C LEU A 251 -1.31 -1.07 -8.04
N ILE A 252 -1.26 -2.25 -7.44
CA ILE A 252 -1.95 -3.44 -7.96
C ILE A 252 -3.48 -3.22 -8.03
N PRO A 253 -4.18 -2.89 -6.92
CA PRO A 253 -5.62 -2.64 -6.98
C PRO A 253 -5.97 -1.40 -7.81
N ILE A 254 -5.16 -0.35 -7.80
CA ILE A 254 -5.38 0.83 -8.65
C ILE A 254 -5.41 0.43 -10.13
N GLY A 255 -4.41 -0.31 -10.60
CA GLY A 255 -4.33 -0.78 -11.99
C GLY A 255 -5.50 -1.70 -12.37
N ALA A 256 -5.88 -2.60 -11.46
CA ALA A 256 -7.01 -3.51 -11.66
C ALA A 256 -8.35 -2.76 -11.76
N ILE A 257 -8.60 -1.79 -10.87
CA ILE A 257 -9.81 -0.98 -10.90
C ILE A 257 -9.87 -0.12 -12.17
N LEU A 258 -8.77 0.50 -12.58
CA LEU A 258 -8.71 1.26 -13.84
C LEU A 258 -9.02 0.38 -15.06
N GLY A 259 -8.42 -0.82 -15.12
CA GLY A 259 -8.71 -1.79 -16.17
C GLY A 259 -10.18 -2.21 -16.18
N PHE A 260 -10.76 -2.53 -15.01
CA PHE A 260 -12.18 -2.83 -14.88
C PHE A 260 -13.06 -1.66 -15.35
N MET A 261 -12.78 -0.42 -14.92
CA MET A 261 -13.57 0.76 -15.30
C MET A 261 -13.57 1.00 -16.79
N ALA A 262 -12.49 0.72 -17.50
CA ALA A 262 -12.44 0.84 -18.96
C ALA A 262 -13.51 -0.04 -19.67
N TYR A 263 -13.78 -1.23 -19.14
CA TYR A 263 -14.84 -2.12 -19.63
C TYR A 263 -16.22 -1.70 -19.08
N ASN A 264 -16.34 -1.45 -17.78
CA ASN A 264 -17.61 -1.16 -17.11
C ASN A 264 -18.28 0.11 -17.66
N LEU A 265 -17.50 1.17 -17.88
CA LEU A 265 -17.99 2.43 -18.47
C LEU A 265 -18.20 2.34 -19.99
N GLY A 266 -17.70 1.26 -20.62
CA GLY A 266 -17.90 0.99 -22.05
C GLY A 266 -16.96 1.74 -22.98
N TYR A 267 -15.80 2.23 -22.48
CA TYR A 267 -14.76 2.84 -23.34
C TYR A 267 -14.21 1.86 -24.37
N LEU A 268 -14.14 0.57 -24.04
CA LEU A 268 -13.71 -0.52 -24.93
C LEU A 268 -14.86 -1.14 -25.75
N GLY A 269 -16.01 -0.44 -25.80
CA GLY A 269 -17.19 -0.83 -26.56
C GLY A 269 -18.37 -1.26 -25.69
N LYS A 270 -19.58 -0.80 -26.02
CA LYS A 270 -20.81 -1.05 -25.25
C LYS A 270 -21.15 -2.54 -25.10
N LYS A 271 -20.81 -3.38 -26.08
CA LYS A 271 -21.05 -4.82 -26.06
C LYS A 271 -20.10 -5.59 -25.12
N ARG A 272 -18.99 -4.95 -24.71
CA ARG A 272 -17.95 -5.52 -23.83
C ARG A 272 -18.07 -5.07 -22.36
N ARG A 273 -19.18 -4.44 -22.01
CA ARG A 273 -19.40 -3.99 -20.64
C ARG A 273 -19.45 -5.16 -19.67
N VAL A 274 -18.76 -5.00 -18.56
CA VAL A 274 -18.69 -5.96 -17.46
C VAL A 274 -19.29 -5.29 -16.22
N PHE A 275 -20.11 -6.01 -15.47
CA PHE A 275 -20.64 -5.55 -14.19
C PHE A 275 -19.72 -5.97 -13.05
N LEU A 276 -19.70 -5.19 -11.99
CA LEU A 276 -18.85 -5.44 -10.83
C LEU A 276 -19.30 -6.67 -10.04
N GLY A 277 -20.60 -6.74 -9.73
CA GLY A 277 -21.21 -7.79 -8.93
C GLY A 277 -20.82 -7.71 -7.46
N ASP A 278 -21.47 -8.56 -6.65
CA ASP A 278 -21.23 -8.61 -5.21
C ASP A 278 -19.78 -9.01 -4.89
N SER A 279 -19.19 -9.88 -5.68
CA SER A 279 -17.79 -10.30 -5.53
C SER A 279 -16.81 -9.15 -5.74
N GLY A 280 -17.04 -8.27 -6.72
CA GLY A 280 -16.17 -7.14 -7.00
C GLY A 280 -16.31 -6.00 -5.99
N SER A 281 -17.53 -5.66 -5.61
CA SER A 281 -17.79 -4.58 -4.64
C SER A 281 -17.25 -4.95 -3.24
N ASN A 282 -17.44 -6.18 -2.79
CA ASN A 282 -16.86 -6.68 -1.54
C ASN A 282 -15.33 -6.71 -1.58
N TYR A 283 -14.74 -7.12 -2.71
CA TYR A 283 -13.28 -7.10 -2.90
C TYR A 283 -12.71 -5.67 -2.82
N ILE A 284 -13.35 -4.68 -3.47
CA ILE A 284 -12.94 -3.28 -3.38
C ILE A 284 -13.06 -2.77 -1.95
N GLY A 285 -14.20 -3.01 -1.29
CA GLY A 285 -14.44 -2.59 0.10
C GLY A 285 -13.40 -3.17 1.06
N PHE A 286 -13.07 -4.47 0.93
CA PHE A 286 -12.02 -5.13 1.69
C PHE A 286 -10.65 -4.48 1.44
N THR A 287 -10.28 -4.30 0.18
CA THR A 287 -8.96 -3.75 -0.21
C THR A 287 -8.76 -2.34 0.33
N VAL A 288 -9.78 -1.47 0.21
CA VAL A 288 -9.72 -0.11 0.75
C VAL A 288 -9.63 -0.12 2.27
N ALA A 289 -10.46 -0.93 2.96
CA ALA A 289 -10.44 -1.06 4.40
C ALA A 289 -9.06 -1.53 4.91
N PHE A 290 -8.55 -2.60 4.32
CA PHE A 290 -7.27 -3.19 4.71
C PHE A 290 -6.11 -2.21 4.53
N LEU A 291 -6.03 -1.55 3.38
CA LEU A 291 -4.98 -0.55 3.13
C LEU A 291 -5.13 0.68 4.04
N CYS A 292 -6.33 1.16 4.32
CA CYS A 292 -6.54 2.22 5.31
C CYS A 292 -6.05 1.81 6.71
N ILE A 293 -6.27 0.55 7.12
CA ILE A 293 -5.76 0.02 8.40
C ILE A 293 -4.23 -0.02 8.38
N THR A 294 -3.62 -0.62 7.37
CA THR A 294 -2.16 -0.72 7.24
C THR A 294 -1.50 0.67 7.29
N TYR A 295 -2.04 1.64 6.55
CA TYR A 295 -1.47 3.00 6.50
C TYR A 295 -1.68 3.79 7.79
N SER A 296 -2.71 3.48 8.57
CA SER A 296 -3.00 4.19 9.83
C SER A 296 -2.41 3.51 11.07
N GLN A 297 -2.16 2.20 11.06
CA GLN A 297 -1.75 1.46 12.25
C GLN A 297 -0.28 1.02 12.20
N ASP A 298 0.13 0.27 11.19
CA ASP A 298 1.52 -0.23 11.06
C ASP A 298 2.47 0.90 10.66
N SER A 299 2.20 1.53 9.54
CA SER A 299 3.09 2.56 9.00
C SER A 299 2.89 3.94 9.64
N GLN A 300 1.78 4.16 10.34
CA GLN A 300 1.40 5.45 10.97
C GLN A 300 1.60 6.65 10.01
N ILE A 301 1.32 6.40 8.72
CA ILE A 301 1.49 7.39 7.65
C ILE A 301 0.33 8.37 7.63
N ILE A 302 -0.87 7.90 8.01
CA ILE A 302 -2.08 8.71 8.17
C ILE A 302 -2.69 8.44 9.53
N ASN A 303 -3.41 9.42 10.06
CA ASN A 303 -4.19 9.22 11.27
C ASN A 303 -5.45 8.38 11.02
N PRO A 304 -5.95 7.60 11.98
CA PRO A 304 -7.17 6.81 11.84
C PRO A 304 -8.39 7.62 11.40
N VAL A 305 -8.49 8.89 11.83
CA VAL A 305 -9.58 9.79 11.43
C VAL A 305 -9.48 10.17 9.95
N THR A 306 -8.27 10.29 9.39
CA THR A 306 -8.09 10.54 7.96
C THR A 306 -8.64 9.40 7.11
N ALA A 307 -8.52 8.14 7.58
CA ALA A 307 -9.14 7.00 6.91
C ALA A 307 -10.68 7.12 6.81
N LEU A 308 -11.36 7.75 7.80
CA LEU A 308 -12.80 8.02 7.71
C LEU A 308 -13.15 8.96 6.56
N TRP A 309 -12.33 10.00 6.32
CA TRP A 309 -12.53 10.93 5.20
C TRP A 309 -12.36 10.25 3.85
N LEU A 310 -11.42 9.30 3.75
CA LEU A 310 -11.19 8.56 2.52
C LEU A 310 -12.39 7.69 2.12
N VAL A 311 -13.13 7.16 3.09
CA VAL A 311 -14.30 6.29 2.87
C VAL A 311 -15.63 6.95 3.22
N ALA A 312 -15.66 8.28 3.35
CA ALA A 312 -16.79 9.02 3.91
C ALA A 312 -18.12 8.72 3.21
N ILE A 313 -18.19 8.75 1.88
CA ILE A 313 -19.47 8.57 1.17
C ILE A 313 -20.02 7.13 1.31
N PRO A 314 -19.27 6.06 0.99
CA PRO A 314 -19.80 4.71 1.22
C PRO A 314 -20.23 4.48 2.65
N LEU A 315 -19.45 4.96 3.62
CA LEU A 315 -19.75 4.82 5.04
C LEU A 315 -21.04 5.56 5.42
N LEU A 316 -21.16 6.86 5.11
CA LEU A 316 -22.29 7.68 5.51
C LEU A 316 -23.58 7.29 4.77
N ASP A 317 -23.49 6.94 3.48
CA ASP A 317 -24.65 6.47 2.71
C ASP A 317 -25.20 5.16 3.32
N CYS A 318 -24.33 4.21 3.64
CA CYS A 318 -24.70 2.95 4.28
C CYS A 318 -25.33 3.19 5.65
N LEU A 319 -24.69 3.96 6.54
CA LEU A 319 -25.20 4.27 7.86
C LEU A 319 -26.54 5.01 7.78
N GLY A 320 -26.69 5.96 6.87
CA GLY A 320 -27.94 6.69 6.65
C GLY A 320 -29.09 5.79 6.25
N VAL A 321 -28.84 4.86 5.35
CA VAL A 321 -29.84 3.86 4.94
C VAL A 321 -30.21 2.93 6.08
N ILE A 322 -29.22 2.43 6.84
CA ILE A 322 -29.47 1.60 8.04
C ILE A 322 -30.36 2.33 9.04
N VAL A 323 -30.00 3.57 9.40
CA VAL A 323 -30.77 4.39 10.33
C VAL A 323 -32.21 4.65 9.82
N SER A 324 -32.34 4.97 8.53
CA SER A 324 -33.67 5.17 7.91
C SER A 324 -34.54 3.91 8.00
N ARG A 325 -33.94 2.74 7.70
CA ARG A 325 -34.67 1.44 7.77
C ARG A 325 -35.10 1.09 9.19
N VAL A 326 -34.17 1.22 10.16
CA VAL A 326 -34.48 0.97 11.56
C VAL A 326 -35.60 1.90 12.06
N LYS A 327 -35.57 3.20 11.71
CA LYS A 327 -36.64 4.14 12.03
C LYS A 327 -38.01 3.75 11.42
N LYS A 328 -38.01 3.10 10.27
CA LYS A 328 -39.21 2.56 9.60
C LYS A 328 -39.62 1.17 10.13
N GLY A 329 -38.93 0.61 11.13
CA GLY A 329 -39.15 -0.75 11.65
C GLY A 329 -38.74 -1.87 10.71
N LEU A 330 -37.88 -1.57 9.71
CA LEU A 330 -37.36 -2.53 8.73
C LEU A 330 -36.03 -3.11 9.20
N MET A 331 -35.69 -4.29 8.69
CA MET A 331 -34.37 -4.88 8.90
C MET A 331 -33.30 -4.03 8.19
N PRO A 332 -32.09 -3.83 8.79
CA PRO A 332 -31.03 -3.00 8.20
C PRO A 332 -30.64 -3.37 6.78
N PHE A 333 -30.63 -4.66 6.48
CA PHE A 333 -30.20 -5.21 5.17
C PHE A 333 -31.37 -5.47 4.20
N THR A 334 -32.57 -4.97 4.49
CA THR A 334 -33.69 -5.09 3.54
C THR A 334 -33.37 -4.35 2.25
N PRO A 335 -33.57 -4.93 1.06
CA PRO A 335 -33.40 -4.20 -0.20
C PRO A 335 -34.28 -2.94 -0.27
N GLY A 336 -33.75 -1.85 -0.83
CA GLY A 336 -34.50 -0.60 -0.93
C GLY A 336 -33.83 0.41 -1.84
N ARG A 337 -34.50 1.54 -2.13
CA ARG A 337 -34.04 2.63 -2.98
C ARG A 337 -33.72 3.90 -2.18
N ASP A 338 -33.26 3.74 -0.94
CA ASP A 338 -33.01 4.87 -0.03
C ASP A 338 -31.60 5.50 -0.21
N HIS A 339 -30.75 4.90 -1.05
CA HIS A 339 -29.37 5.39 -1.31
C HIS A 339 -29.33 6.70 -2.07
N LEU A 340 -28.28 7.50 -1.86
CA LEU A 340 -28.12 8.82 -2.47
C LEU A 340 -28.20 8.78 -4.01
N HIS A 341 -27.61 7.75 -4.64
CA HIS A 341 -27.65 7.63 -6.10
C HIS A 341 -29.08 7.44 -6.63
N HIS A 342 -29.95 6.72 -5.90
CA HIS A 342 -31.37 6.58 -6.26
C HIS A 342 -32.11 7.91 -6.13
N LYS A 343 -31.90 8.65 -5.03
CA LYS A 343 -32.49 9.98 -4.84
C LYS A 343 -32.10 10.95 -5.95
N LEU A 344 -30.87 10.88 -6.45
CA LEU A 344 -30.41 11.71 -7.58
C LEU A 344 -31.02 11.27 -8.91
N LEU A 345 -31.18 9.96 -9.14
CA LEU A 345 -31.92 9.45 -10.31
C LEU A 345 -33.37 9.92 -10.31
N ASP A 346 -34.05 9.85 -9.16
CA ASP A 346 -35.46 10.28 -8.99
C ASP A 346 -35.59 11.80 -9.20
N LYS A 347 -34.53 12.59 -8.95
CA LYS A 347 -34.45 14.04 -9.31
C LYS A 347 -34.13 14.27 -10.79
N GLY A 348 -33.99 13.24 -11.62
CA GLY A 348 -33.79 13.35 -13.07
C GLY A 348 -32.33 13.46 -13.52
N TYR A 349 -31.34 13.30 -12.65
CA TYR A 349 -29.94 13.27 -13.04
C TYR A 349 -29.59 12.01 -13.84
N SER A 350 -28.79 12.14 -14.90
CA SER A 350 -28.30 10.98 -15.65
C SER A 350 -27.27 10.19 -14.84
N SER A 351 -27.17 8.87 -15.08
CA SER A 351 -26.16 8.01 -14.40
C SER A 351 -24.73 8.54 -14.58
N LYS A 352 -24.41 9.18 -15.69
CA LYS A 352 -23.09 9.79 -15.92
C LYS A 352 -22.88 11.01 -15.04
N ASN A 353 -23.88 11.89 -14.91
CA ASN A 353 -23.78 13.07 -14.06
C ASN A 353 -23.63 12.67 -12.59
N ILE A 354 -24.36 11.64 -12.16
CA ILE A 354 -24.26 11.10 -10.79
C ILE A 354 -22.85 10.57 -10.55
N LEU A 355 -22.27 9.82 -11.50
CA LEU A 355 -20.90 9.34 -11.39
C LEU A 355 -19.90 10.50 -11.23
N TYR A 356 -19.99 11.54 -12.06
CA TYR A 356 -19.10 12.71 -11.96
C TYR A 356 -19.28 13.46 -10.64
N ILE A 357 -20.50 13.65 -10.18
CA ILE A 357 -20.81 14.25 -8.86
C ILE A 357 -20.14 13.45 -7.76
N PHE A 358 -20.24 12.13 -7.78
CA PHE A 358 -19.68 11.26 -6.73
C PHE A 358 -18.16 11.23 -6.76
N ILE A 359 -17.55 11.20 -7.94
CA ILE A 359 -16.09 11.32 -8.08
C ILE A 359 -15.63 12.66 -7.51
N LEU A 360 -16.29 13.76 -7.87
CA LEU A 360 -15.92 15.10 -7.39
C LEU A 360 -16.06 15.20 -5.87
N ILE A 361 -17.17 14.73 -5.29
CA ILE A 361 -17.37 14.74 -3.84
C ILE A 361 -16.31 13.86 -3.16
N SER A 362 -16.01 12.68 -3.69
CA SER A 362 -14.98 11.81 -3.14
C SER A 362 -13.60 12.48 -3.16
N ILE A 363 -13.22 13.13 -4.27
CA ILE A 363 -11.96 13.88 -4.37
C ILE A 363 -11.93 15.02 -3.33
N VAL A 364 -13.01 15.78 -3.20
CA VAL A 364 -13.09 16.89 -2.22
C VAL A 364 -12.92 16.35 -0.80
N LEU A 365 -13.63 15.29 -0.41
CA LEU A 365 -13.57 14.74 0.94
C LEU A 365 -12.21 14.13 1.25
N CYS A 366 -11.63 13.38 0.31
CA CYS A 366 -10.26 12.87 0.45
C CYS A 366 -9.26 14.02 0.58
N SER A 367 -9.42 15.10 -0.22
CA SER A 367 -8.56 16.29 -0.11
C SER A 367 -8.70 16.97 1.23
N VAL A 368 -9.92 17.10 1.77
CA VAL A 368 -10.15 17.66 3.11
C VAL A 368 -9.46 16.82 4.16
N GLY A 369 -9.61 15.48 4.15
CA GLY A 369 -8.92 14.59 5.07
C GLY A 369 -7.41 14.74 5.02
N CYS A 370 -6.83 14.76 3.81
CA CYS A 370 -5.39 14.94 3.61
C CYS A 370 -4.88 16.32 4.06
N LEU A 371 -5.64 17.38 3.81
CA LEU A 371 -5.27 18.72 4.26
C LEU A 371 -5.33 18.83 5.79
N LEU A 372 -6.33 18.22 6.42
CA LEU A 372 -6.43 18.17 7.88
C LEU A 372 -5.27 17.40 8.48
N GLU A 373 -4.88 16.27 7.91
CA GLU A 373 -3.67 15.51 8.27
C GLU A 373 -2.41 16.38 8.20
N PHE A 374 -2.27 17.15 7.10
CA PHE A 374 -1.09 17.99 6.88
C PHE A 374 -1.02 19.18 7.84
N PHE A 375 -2.15 19.88 8.10
CA PHE A 375 -2.17 21.08 8.93
C PHE A 375 -2.32 20.77 10.43
N PHE A 376 -2.91 19.64 10.80
CA PHE A 376 -3.23 19.26 12.18
C PHE A 376 -2.84 17.80 12.47
N PRO A 377 -1.56 17.42 12.30
CA PRO A 377 -1.14 16.01 12.34
C PRO A 377 -1.31 15.33 13.71
N ASN A 378 -1.46 16.12 14.80
CA ASN A 378 -1.64 15.58 16.16
C ASN A 378 -3.01 15.91 16.77
N ASP A 379 -3.90 16.55 16.01
CA ASP A 379 -5.16 17.08 16.50
C ASP A 379 -6.36 16.39 15.83
N ASP A 380 -6.42 15.07 15.94
CA ASP A 380 -7.47 14.25 15.35
C ASP A 380 -8.89 14.68 15.76
N TYR A 381 -9.04 15.29 16.95
CA TYR A 381 -10.31 15.81 17.42
C TYR A 381 -10.86 16.94 16.54
N ILE A 382 -10.01 17.75 15.89
CA ILE A 382 -10.43 18.77 14.94
C ILE A 382 -10.97 18.09 13.68
N SER A 383 -10.22 17.13 13.15
CA SER A 383 -10.60 16.36 11.96
C SER A 383 -11.90 15.58 12.20
N LEU A 384 -12.02 14.93 13.36
CA LEU A 384 -13.24 14.22 13.75
C LEU A 384 -14.44 15.17 13.92
N GLY A 385 -14.25 16.33 14.57
CA GLY A 385 -15.30 17.33 14.75
C GLY A 385 -15.86 17.82 13.41
N LEU A 386 -14.98 18.10 12.44
CA LEU A 386 -15.37 18.49 11.08
C LEU A 386 -16.04 17.34 10.32
N PHE A 387 -15.58 16.09 10.53
CA PHE A 387 -16.23 14.91 9.94
C PHE A 387 -17.64 14.72 10.48
N ILE A 388 -17.85 14.86 11.79
CA ILE A 388 -19.18 14.79 12.42
C ILE A 388 -20.08 15.91 11.89
N LEU A 389 -19.57 17.13 11.78
CA LEU A 389 -20.33 18.24 11.21
C LEU A 389 -20.75 17.94 9.77
N PHE A 390 -19.82 17.42 8.95
CA PHE A 390 -20.14 16.98 7.59
C PHE A 390 -21.20 15.87 7.57
N ALA A 391 -21.10 14.88 8.46
CA ALA A 391 -22.10 13.81 8.58
C ALA A 391 -23.48 14.35 8.94
N ILE A 392 -23.57 15.31 9.87
CA ILE A 392 -24.84 15.97 10.22
C ILE A 392 -25.43 16.69 9.02
N LEU A 393 -24.63 17.45 8.29
CA LEU A 393 -25.07 18.15 7.07
C LEU A 393 -25.52 17.16 5.99
N TYR A 394 -24.78 16.07 5.81
CA TYR A 394 -25.13 15.01 4.86
C TYR A 394 -26.52 14.38 5.16
N TYR A 395 -26.84 14.16 6.44
CA TYR A 395 -28.14 13.59 6.83
C TYR A 395 -29.28 14.62 6.88
N ALA A 396 -28.96 15.90 6.93
CA ALA A 396 -29.95 16.98 6.85
C ALA A 396 -30.43 17.27 5.41
N MET A 397 -29.67 16.83 4.39
CA MET A 397 -30.00 16.94 2.96
C MET A 397 -30.92 15.82 2.49
#